data_7db4b08f7715a51f73e24b4e2f179d17
#
_entry.id   7db4b08f7715a51f73e24b4e2f179d17
#
_cell.length_a   1.000
_cell.length_b   1.000
_cell.length_c   1.000
_cell.angle_alpha   90.00
_cell.angle_beta   90.00
_cell.angle_gamma   90.00
#
_symmetry.space_group_name_H-M   'P 1'
#
loop_
_entity.id
_entity.type
_entity.pdbx_description
1 polymer ?
#
loop_
_entity_poly.entity_id
_entity_poly.type
_entity_poly.pdbx_seq_one_letter_code
_entity_poly.pdbx_strand_id
1 'polypeptide(L)'
;NTTAQFAFPVFMPIYMSQHGFSTTSWLQIWGTIFTANIAFNLIFGFVGDKLGWRNTVMWFGGVGCGITTLLFFYAPVLFGNNFWLVMISGVLWGALLAGYVPLSALVPSLVKKDKGAAMAILNLGAGLAVFTGPAIVGIFIGSVGNEGVVWILAILYFISALLTRFITLPDNAKTAHTANEEMRMQHSVS
;
A
#
# COMPACT_ATOMS: atom_id res chain seq x y z
N ASN A 1 -3.66 -3.15 -2.76
CA ASN A 1 -2.72 -3.09 -1.64
C ASN A 1 -2.67 -4.41 -0.88
N THR A 2 -3.74 -4.76 -0.19
CA THR A 2 -3.87 -5.98 0.61
C THR A 2 -3.52 -7.25 -0.19
N THR A 3 -3.88 -7.31 -1.48
CA THR A 3 -3.58 -8.44 -2.37
C THR A 3 -2.08 -8.76 -2.40
N ALA A 4 -1.21 -7.78 -2.64
CA ALA A 4 0.23 -7.99 -2.64
C ALA A 4 0.75 -8.36 -1.25
N GLN A 5 0.22 -7.73 -0.20
CA GLN A 5 0.60 -8.01 1.18
C GLN A 5 0.36 -9.48 1.58
N PHE A 6 -0.69 -10.11 1.06
CA PHE A 6 -0.97 -11.53 1.30
C PHE A 6 -0.38 -12.47 0.24
N ALA A 7 0.01 -11.96 -0.93
CA ALA A 7 0.71 -12.74 -1.94
C ALA A 7 2.18 -13.01 -1.55
N PHE A 8 2.89 -11.99 -1.04
CA PHE A 8 4.32 -12.08 -0.72
C PHE A 8 4.69 -13.23 0.23
N PRO A 9 3.99 -13.46 1.36
CA PRO A 9 4.34 -14.55 2.28
C PRO A 9 4.26 -15.94 1.66
N VAL A 10 3.55 -16.09 0.54
CA VAL A 10 3.35 -17.39 -0.11
C VAL A 10 4.61 -17.87 -0.83
N PHE A 11 5.33 -16.97 -1.52
CA PHE A 11 6.47 -17.35 -2.35
C PHE A 11 7.81 -16.73 -1.92
N MET A 12 7.80 -15.55 -1.28
CA MET A 12 9.01 -14.82 -0.90
C MET A 12 9.93 -15.60 0.07
N PRO A 13 9.44 -16.39 1.04
CA PRO A 13 10.33 -17.16 1.91
C PRO A 13 11.23 -18.10 1.11
N ILE A 14 10.68 -18.79 0.11
CA ILE A 14 11.41 -19.70 -0.77
C ILE A 14 12.37 -18.92 -1.67
N TYR A 15 11.88 -17.83 -2.27
CA TYR A 15 12.69 -16.95 -3.10
C TYR A 15 13.90 -16.37 -2.34
N MET A 16 13.70 -15.88 -1.13
CA MET A 16 14.74 -15.35 -0.28
C MET A 16 15.77 -16.44 0.11
N SER A 17 15.30 -17.65 0.41
CA SER A 17 16.17 -18.80 0.69
C SER A 17 17.07 -19.14 -0.50
N GLN A 18 16.56 -19.09 -1.72
CA GLN A 18 17.34 -19.29 -2.94
C GLN A 18 18.44 -18.23 -3.13
N HIS A 19 18.28 -17.03 -2.52
CA HIS A 19 19.25 -15.94 -2.55
C HIS A 19 20.13 -15.89 -1.27
N GLY A 20 20.17 -16.97 -0.50
CA GLY A 20 21.07 -17.09 0.66
C GLY A 20 20.54 -16.47 1.96
N PHE A 21 19.29 -16.08 2.03
CA PHE A 21 18.68 -15.59 3.28
C PHE A 21 18.09 -16.75 4.09
N SER A 22 18.37 -16.78 5.39
CA SER A 22 17.76 -17.74 6.30
C SER A 22 16.29 -17.42 6.54
N THR A 23 15.51 -18.41 6.99
CA THR A 23 14.12 -18.20 7.43
C THR A 23 14.05 -17.13 8.53
N THR A 24 15.01 -17.09 9.43
CA THR A 24 15.09 -16.06 10.48
C THR A 24 15.26 -14.67 9.88
N SER A 25 16.17 -14.51 8.90
CA SER A 25 16.36 -13.23 8.19
C SER A 25 15.07 -12.79 7.49
N TRP A 26 14.38 -13.71 6.84
CA TRP A 26 13.08 -13.41 6.22
C TRP A 26 12.05 -12.92 7.24
N LEU A 27 11.90 -13.60 8.37
CA LEU A 27 10.95 -13.22 9.41
C LEU A 27 11.28 -11.86 10.03
N GLN A 28 12.56 -11.54 10.20
CA GLN A 28 13.02 -10.23 10.67
C GLN A 28 12.66 -9.13 9.67
N ILE A 29 12.95 -9.33 8.38
CA ILE A 29 12.58 -8.39 7.31
C ILE A 29 11.06 -8.20 7.30
N TRP A 30 10.29 -9.30 7.31
CA TRP A 30 8.84 -9.28 7.28
C TRP A 30 8.24 -8.54 8.49
N GLY A 31 8.73 -8.82 9.70
CA GLY A 31 8.31 -8.11 10.91
C GLY A 31 8.64 -6.61 10.86
N THR A 32 9.80 -6.26 10.32
CA THR A 32 10.22 -4.85 10.18
C THR A 32 9.34 -4.11 9.15
N ILE A 33 8.92 -4.77 8.06
CA ILE A 33 7.96 -4.22 7.09
C ILE A 33 6.65 -3.81 7.78
N PHE A 34 6.09 -4.68 8.62
CA PHE A 34 4.85 -4.37 9.35
C PHE A 34 5.05 -3.29 10.41
N THR A 35 6.18 -3.30 11.11
CA THR A 35 6.52 -2.24 12.08
C THR A 35 6.60 -0.89 11.40
N ALA A 36 7.27 -0.82 10.24
CA ALA A 36 7.32 0.39 9.44
C ALA A 36 5.91 0.80 8.95
N ASN A 37 5.11 -0.14 8.48
CA ASN A 37 3.74 0.13 8.06
C ASN A 37 2.91 0.76 9.19
N ILE A 38 2.97 0.22 10.42
CA ILE A 38 2.26 0.77 11.58
C ILE A 38 2.73 2.19 11.89
N ALA A 39 4.04 2.43 11.93
CA ALA A 39 4.60 3.76 12.19
C ALA A 39 4.18 4.78 11.12
N PHE A 40 4.25 4.40 9.86
CA PHE A 40 3.90 5.25 8.73
C PHE A 40 2.38 5.46 8.58
N ASN A 41 1.52 4.62 9.16
CA ASN A 41 0.09 4.87 9.21
C ASN A 41 -0.24 6.21 9.88
N LEU A 42 0.47 6.55 10.96
CA LEU A 42 0.32 7.86 11.62
C LEU A 42 0.79 9.00 10.71
N ILE A 43 1.93 8.84 10.06
CA ILE A 43 2.50 9.84 9.15
C ILE A 43 1.57 10.07 7.96
N PHE A 44 1.06 9.03 7.34
CA PHE A 44 0.18 9.14 6.17
C PHE A 44 -1.23 9.64 6.51
N GLY A 45 -1.67 9.55 7.77
CA GLY A 45 -2.83 10.30 8.23
C GLY A 45 -2.61 11.81 8.04
N PHE A 46 -1.52 12.36 8.55
CA PHE A 46 -1.17 13.78 8.38
C PHE A 46 -0.86 14.17 6.92
N VAL A 47 -0.17 13.30 6.19
CA VAL A 47 0.13 13.53 4.76
C VAL A 47 -1.16 13.59 3.95
N GLY A 48 -2.11 12.70 4.23
CA GLY A 48 -3.43 12.69 3.59
C GLY A 48 -4.21 13.97 3.82
N ASP A 49 -4.12 14.54 5.02
CA ASP A 49 -4.75 15.82 5.35
C ASP A 49 -4.13 17.01 4.60
N LYS A 50 -2.80 17.00 4.37
CA LYS A 50 -2.09 18.10 3.69
C LYS A 50 -2.12 18.02 2.16
N LEU A 51 -1.85 16.84 1.59
CA LEU A 51 -1.76 16.64 0.15
C LEU A 51 -3.11 16.28 -0.50
N GLY A 52 -4.11 16.03 0.35
CA GLY A 52 -5.41 15.52 -0.07
C GLY A 52 -5.41 13.99 -0.19
N TRP A 53 -6.49 13.39 0.27
CA TRP A 53 -6.64 11.93 0.37
C TRP A 53 -6.44 11.20 -0.97
N ARG A 54 -7.01 11.73 -2.05
CA ARG A 54 -6.87 11.15 -3.40
C ARG A 54 -5.43 11.12 -3.88
N ASN A 55 -4.72 12.24 -3.74
CA ASN A 55 -3.33 12.33 -4.20
C ASN A 55 -2.40 11.40 -3.40
N THR A 56 -2.62 11.33 -2.09
CA THR A 56 -1.85 10.43 -1.20
C THR A 56 -2.05 8.97 -1.59
N VAL A 57 -3.28 8.54 -1.78
CA VAL A 57 -3.58 7.16 -2.21
C VAL A 57 -3.00 6.87 -3.59
N MET A 58 -3.15 7.79 -4.54
CA MET A 58 -2.65 7.60 -5.91
C MET A 58 -1.13 7.51 -5.97
N TRP A 59 -0.42 8.49 -5.39
CA TRP A 59 1.03 8.57 -5.55
C TRP A 59 1.80 7.61 -4.63
N PHE A 60 1.45 7.57 -3.34
CA PHE A 60 2.16 6.72 -2.38
C PHE A 60 1.58 5.30 -2.37
N GLY A 61 0.28 5.16 -2.21
CA GLY A 61 -0.39 3.87 -2.19
C GLY A 61 -0.30 3.14 -3.53
N GLY A 62 -0.57 3.81 -4.65
CA GLY A 62 -0.54 3.20 -5.97
C GLY A 62 0.85 3.17 -6.59
N VAL A 63 1.33 4.30 -7.11
CA VAL A 63 2.60 4.36 -7.85
C VAL A 63 3.78 3.95 -6.97
N GLY A 64 3.88 4.51 -5.77
CA GLY A 64 4.97 4.23 -4.83
C GLY A 64 5.02 2.77 -4.43
N CYS A 65 3.87 2.16 -4.08
CA CYS A 65 3.82 0.73 -3.76
C CYS A 65 4.19 -0.14 -4.97
N GLY A 66 3.75 0.22 -6.19
CA GLY A 66 4.12 -0.53 -7.39
C GLY A 66 5.64 -0.55 -7.60
N ILE A 67 6.29 0.60 -7.50
CA ILE A 67 7.75 0.71 -7.64
C ILE A 67 8.48 -0.05 -6.52
N THR A 68 8.07 0.15 -5.26
CA THR A 68 8.76 -0.49 -4.13
C THR A 68 8.48 -1.98 -4.01
N THR A 69 7.36 -2.48 -4.55
CA THR A 69 7.11 -3.92 -4.73
C THR A 69 8.19 -4.55 -5.62
N LEU A 70 8.48 -3.92 -6.76
CA LEU A 70 9.55 -4.38 -7.67
C LEU A 70 10.93 -4.23 -7.01
N LEU A 71 11.20 -3.08 -6.37
CA LEU A 71 12.47 -2.85 -5.67
C LEU A 71 12.72 -3.92 -4.59
N PHE A 72 11.73 -4.23 -3.76
CA PHE A 72 11.87 -5.22 -2.71
C PHE A 72 12.10 -6.64 -3.28
N PHE A 73 11.40 -7.00 -4.35
CA PHE A 73 11.61 -8.29 -5.01
C PHE A 73 13.00 -8.40 -5.63
N TYR A 74 13.45 -7.38 -6.37
CA TYR A 74 14.77 -7.43 -7.00
C TYR A 74 15.94 -7.12 -6.05
N ALA A 75 15.68 -6.65 -4.83
CA ALA A 75 16.74 -6.30 -3.88
C ALA A 75 17.75 -7.43 -3.62
N PRO A 76 17.37 -8.73 -3.43
CA PRO A 76 18.33 -9.82 -3.29
C PRO A 76 19.22 -10.01 -4.52
N VAL A 77 18.71 -9.74 -5.72
CA VAL A 77 19.49 -9.83 -6.97
C VAL A 77 20.41 -8.64 -7.12
N LEU A 78 19.93 -7.42 -6.81
CA LEU A 78 20.69 -6.17 -6.97
C LEU A 78 21.78 -6.00 -5.91
N PHE A 79 21.51 -6.38 -4.67
CA PHE A 79 22.38 -6.13 -3.52
C PHE A 79 23.00 -7.42 -2.97
N GLY A 80 22.75 -8.57 -3.62
CA GLY A 80 23.20 -9.88 -3.14
C GLY A 80 22.64 -10.19 -1.74
N ASN A 81 23.41 -10.94 -0.95
CA ASN A 81 23.02 -11.33 0.40
C ASN A 81 23.24 -10.22 1.45
N ASN A 82 23.07 -8.94 1.06
CA ASN A 82 23.18 -7.83 1.99
C ASN A 82 21.84 -7.62 2.71
N PHE A 83 21.76 -8.18 3.92
CA PHE A 83 20.57 -8.14 4.77
C PHE A 83 19.99 -6.72 4.95
N TRP A 84 20.84 -5.73 5.20
CA TRP A 84 20.41 -4.37 5.50
C TRP A 84 19.80 -3.67 4.29
N LEU A 85 20.36 -3.82 3.10
CA LEU A 85 19.83 -3.20 1.90
C LEU A 85 18.51 -3.84 1.48
N VAL A 86 18.38 -5.16 1.61
CA VAL A 86 17.12 -5.87 1.36
C VAL A 86 16.07 -5.48 2.40
N MET A 87 16.44 -5.36 3.66
CA MET A 87 15.54 -4.90 4.72
C MET A 87 15.05 -3.47 4.47
N ILE A 88 15.93 -2.54 4.08
CA ILE A 88 15.57 -1.15 3.77
C ILE A 88 14.57 -1.11 2.60
N SER A 89 14.78 -1.90 1.55
CA SER A 89 13.83 -1.97 0.43
C SER A 89 12.45 -2.47 0.87
N GLY A 90 12.41 -3.44 1.76
CA GLY A 90 11.18 -3.92 2.39
C GLY A 90 10.51 -2.86 3.28
N VAL A 91 11.30 -2.15 4.09
CA VAL A 91 10.81 -1.04 4.94
C VAL A 91 10.19 0.06 4.08
N LEU A 92 10.80 0.42 2.95
CA LEU A 92 10.24 1.40 2.02
C LEU A 92 8.89 0.94 1.47
N TRP A 93 8.78 -0.33 1.09
CA TRP A 93 7.51 -0.90 0.67
C TRP A 93 6.48 -0.86 1.80
N GLY A 94 6.83 -1.31 3.00
CA GLY A 94 5.97 -1.27 4.19
C GLY A 94 5.49 0.14 4.54
N ALA A 95 6.38 1.12 4.46
CA ALA A 95 6.05 2.52 4.68
C ALA A 95 5.01 3.02 3.66
N LEU A 96 5.21 2.73 2.37
CA LEU A 96 4.31 3.19 1.31
C LEU A 96 2.97 2.43 1.28
N LEU A 97 2.90 1.22 1.82
CA LEU A 97 1.64 0.53 2.09
C LEU A 97 0.69 1.38 2.95
N ALA A 98 1.21 2.18 3.85
CA ALA A 98 0.43 3.10 4.66
C ALA A 98 -0.21 4.25 3.85
N GLY A 99 0.23 4.48 2.61
CA GLY A 99 -0.37 5.47 1.71
C GLY A 99 -1.85 5.21 1.36
N TYR A 100 -2.39 4.04 1.73
CA TYR A 100 -3.81 3.73 1.61
C TYR A 100 -4.65 4.11 2.84
N VAL A 101 -4.04 4.51 3.95
CA VAL A 101 -4.76 4.92 5.17
C VAL A 101 -5.82 5.97 4.90
N PRO A 102 -5.58 7.02 4.09
CA PRO A 102 -6.58 8.02 3.79
C PRO A 102 -7.81 7.47 3.04
N LEU A 103 -7.79 6.24 2.52
CA LEU A 103 -8.93 5.64 1.83
C LEU A 103 -10.12 5.44 2.77
N SER A 104 -9.88 5.17 4.04
CA SER A 104 -10.93 5.05 5.07
C SER A 104 -11.66 6.37 5.32
N ALA A 105 -11.02 7.50 5.11
CA ALA A 105 -11.63 8.82 5.15
C ALA A 105 -12.25 9.20 3.80
N LEU A 106 -11.59 8.85 2.70
CA LEU A 106 -12.05 9.16 1.34
C LEU A 106 -13.38 8.46 1.02
N VAL A 107 -13.50 7.15 1.27
CA VAL A 107 -14.67 6.36 0.87
C VAL A 107 -15.98 6.88 1.49
N PRO A 108 -16.06 7.17 2.82
CA PRO A 108 -17.28 7.75 3.37
C PRO A 108 -17.58 9.17 2.88
N SER A 109 -16.58 9.91 2.39
CA SER A 109 -16.79 11.26 1.85
C SER A 109 -17.39 11.27 0.44
N LEU A 110 -17.30 10.15 -0.29
CA LEU A 110 -17.88 10.01 -1.64
C LEU A 110 -19.40 9.82 -1.61
N VAL A 111 -19.97 9.46 -0.47
CA VAL A 111 -21.41 9.17 -0.34
C VAL A 111 -22.08 10.15 0.63
N LYS A 112 -23.28 10.63 0.26
CA LYS A 112 -24.07 11.53 1.12
C LYS A 112 -24.85 10.78 2.20
N LYS A 113 -25.28 9.54 1.88
CA LYS A 113 -26.06 8.65 2.76
C LYS A 113 -25.35 7.29 2.79
N ASP A 114 -25.67 6.49 3.79
CA ASP A 114 -25.22 5.10 3.90
C ASP A 114 -23.67 4.93 3.94
N LYS A 115 -23.00 5.80 4.70
CA LYS A 115 -21.54 5.72 4.91
C LYS A 115 -21.11 4.35 5.43
N GLY A 116 -21.97 3.67 6.21
CA GLY A 116 -21.75 2.31 6.68
C GLY A 116 -21.69 1.30 5.53
N ALA A 117 -22.58 1.39 4.55
CA ALA A 117 -22.55 0.52 3.37
C ALA A 117 -21.28 0.76 2.53
N ALA A 118 -20.86 2.00 2.37
CA ALA A 118 -19.62 2.34 1.66
C ALA A 118 -18.37 1.72 2.36
N MET A 119 -18.32 1.80 3.68
CA MET A 119 -17.26 1.16 4.48
C MET A 119 -17.33 -0.38 4.43
N ALA A 120 -18.54 -0.95 4.41
CA ALA A 120 -18.71 -2.39 4.26
C ALA A 120 -18.16 -2.89 2.90
N ILE A 121 -18.38 -2.15 1.81
CA ILE A 121 -17.83 -2.47 0.49
C ILE A 121 -16.30 -2.38 0.50
N LEU A 122 -15.72 -1.34 1.14
CA LEU A 122 -14.28 -1.21 1.29
C LEU A 122 -13.69 -2.41 2.04
N ASN A 123 -14.30 -2.79 3.16
CA ASN A 123 -13.87 -3.91 3.97
C ASN A 123 -14.05 -5.26 3.26
N LEU A 124 -15.13 -5.42 2.49
CA LEU A 124 -15.34 -6.60 1.64
C LEU A 124 -14.22 -6.73 0.60
N GLY A 125 -13.85 -5.62 -0.06
CA GLY A 125 -12.72 -5.59 -0.98
C GLY A 125 -11.40 -5.95 -0.31
N ALA A 126 -11.15 -5.46 0.91
CA ALA A 126 -9.97 -5.83 1.69
C ALA A 126 -9.99 -7.32 2.07
N GLY A 127 -11.14 -7.85 2.50
CA GLY A 127 -11.31 -9.27 2.82
C GLY A 127 -11.09 -10.19 1.61
N LEU A 128 -11.66 -9.84 0.46
CA LEU A 128 -11.43 -10.57 -0.79
C LEU A 128 -9.96 -10.56 -1.21
N ALA A 129 -9.24 -9.47 -0.96
CA ALA A 129 -7.83 -9.37 -1.29
C ALA A 129 -6.94 -10.35 -0.49
N VAL A 130 -7.35 -10.73 0.73
CA VAL A 130 -6.67 -11.77 1.53
C VAL A 130 -6.66 -13.11 0.81
N PHE A 131 -7.74 -13.44 0.11
CA PHE A 131 -7.86 -14.65 -0.70
C PHE A 131 -7.22 -14.49 -2.08
N THR A 132 -7.46 -13.37 -2.76
CA THR A 132 -6.98 -13.17 -4.14
C THR A 132 -5.46 -13.07 -4.23
N GLY A 133 -4.77 -12.61 -3.19
CA GLY A 133 -3.32 -12.58 -3.15
C GLY A 133 -2.70 -13.98 -3.32
N PRO A 134 -2.93 -14.91 -2.39
CA PRO A 134 -2.50 -16.29 -2.52
C PRO A 134 -3.01 -16.98 -3.79
N ALA A 135 -4.25 -16.70 -4.23
CA ALA A 135 -4.82 -17.28 -5.44
C ALA A 135 -4.04 -16.87 -6.70
N ILE A 136 -3.65 -15.59 -6.83
CA ILE A 136 -2.79 -15.13 -7.93
C ILE A 136 -1.47 -15.90 -7.93
N VAL A 137 -0.83 -16.05 -6.78
CA VAL A 137 0.40 -16.84 -6.68
C VAL A 137 0.17 -18.27 -7.12
N GLY A 138 -0.85 -18.95 -6.55
CA GLY A 138 -1.14 -20.36 -6.86
C GLY A 138 -1.44 -20.63 -8.35
N ILE A 139 -2.14 -19.71 -9.01
CA ILE A 139 -2.51 -19.86 -10.42
C ILE A 139 -1.34 -19.56 -11.35
N PHE A 140 -0.58 -18.51 -11.07
CA PHE A 140 0.38 -17.98 -12.05
C PHE A 140 1.83 -18.39 -11.79
N ILE A 141 2.22 -18.76 -10.56
CA ILE A 141 3.63 -19.01 -10.24
C ILE A 141 4.24 -20.15 -11.08
N GLY A 142 3.45 -21.18 -11.39
CA GLY A 142 3.91 -22.30 -12.23
C GLY A 142 4.13 -21.93 -13.68
N SER A 143 3.47 -20.91 -14.21
CA SER A 143 3.54 -20.50 -15.62
C SER A 143 4.48 -19.32 -15.87
N VAL A 144 4.51 -18.34 -14.96
CA VAL A 144 5.28 -17.10 -15.14
C VAL A 144 6.39 -16.92 -14.09
N GLY A 145 6.52 -17.84 -13.15
CA GLY A 145 7.53 -17.78 -12.07
C GLY A 145 7.29 -16.68 -11.06
N ASN A 146 8.22 -16.54 -10.12
CA ASN A 146 8.16 -15.51 -9.07
C ASN A 146 8.16 -14.09 -9.66
N GLU A 147 8.97 -13.86 -10.68
CA GLU A 147 9.11 -12.59 -11.36
C GLU A 147 7.79 -12.15 -12.01
N GLY A 148 7.16 -13.03 -12.78
CA GLY A 148 5.88 -12.73 -13.42
C GLY A 148 4.78 -12.43 -12.41
N VAL A 149 4.74 -13.16 -11.28
CA VAL A 149 3.79 -12.88 -10.19
C VAL A 149 4.01 -11.48 -9.63
N VAL A 150 5.24 -11.07 -9.36
CA VAL A 150 5.54 -9.74 -8.83
C VAL A 150 5.18 -8.63 -9.82
N TRP A 151 5.41 -8.84 -11.12
CA TRP A 151 4.96 -7.90 -12.14
C TRP A 151 3.43 -7.79 -12.20
N ILE A 152 2.68 -8.89 -12.05
CA ILE A 152 1.22 -8.84 -11.93
C ILE A 152 0.80 -7.97 -10.73
N LEU A 153 1.43 -8.17 -9.57
CA LEU A 153 1.13 -7.36 -8.38
C LEU A 153 1.47 -5.87 -8.57
N ALA A 154 2.61 -5.56 -9.19
CA ALA A 154 3.00 -4.19 -9.49
C ALA A 154 2.03 -3.51 -10.47
N ILE A 155 1.60 -4.22 -11.51
CA ILE A 155 0.60 -3.74 -12.48
C ILE A 155 -0.73 -3.44 -11.77
N LEU A 156 -1.17 -4.29 -10.83
CA LEU A 156 -2.37 -4.04 -10.05
C LEU A 156 -2.27 -2.75 -9.22
N TYR A 157 -1.09 -2.43 -8.68
CA TYR A 157 -0.85 -1.15 -8.01
C TYR A 157 -0.96 0.04 -8.98
N PHE A 158 -0.36 -0.07 -10.17
CA PHE A 158 -0.45 1.01 -11.17
C PHE A 158 -1.87 1.18 -11.71
N ILE A 159 -2.63 0.10 -11.90
CA ILE A 159 -4.05 0.17 -12.24
C ILE A 159 -4.83 0.86 -11.12
N SER A 160 -4.56 0.51 -9.86
CA SER A 160 -5.18 1.16 -8.70
C SER A 160 -4.90 2.67 -8.67
N ALA A 161 -3.65 3.09 -8.96
CA ALA A 161 -3.29 4.49 -9.07
C ALA A 161 -4.07 5.20 -10.19
N LEU A 162 -4.15 4.56 -11.35
CA LEU A 162 -4.90 5.07 -12.50
C LEU A 162 -6.40 5.22 -12.18
N LEU A 163 -7.00 4.21 -11.58
CA LEU A 163 -8.41 4.26 -11.16
C LEU A 163 -8.65 5.38 -10.13
N THR A 164 -7.74 5.56 -9.19
CA THR A 164 -7.82 6.62 -8.19
C THR A 164 -7.79 8.02 -8.83
N ARG A 165 -7.10 8.18 -9.98
CA ARG A 165 -7.06 9.44 -10.75
C ARG A 165 -8.44 9.87 -11.24
N PHE A 166 -9.33 8.92 -11.54
CA PHE A 166 -10.67 9.18 -12.05
C PHE A 166 -11.71 9.41 -10.95
N ILE A 167 -11.36 9.22 -9.67
CA ILE A 167 -12.27 9.51 -8.56
C ILE A 167 -12.47 11.02 -8.46
N THR A 168 -13.71 11.48 -8.67
CA THR A 168 -14.12 12.87 -8.46
C THR A 168 -14.62 13.03 -7.02
N LEU A 169 -14.04 13.99 -6.30
CA LEU A 169 -14.49 14.33 -4.95
C LEU A 169 -15.78 15.18 -5.05
N PRO A 170 -16.83 14.89 -4.27
CA PRO A 170 -17.98 15.75 -4.16
C PRO A 170 -17.59 17.17 -3.70
N ASP A 171 -18.26 18.20 -4.19
CA ASP A 171 -17.93 19.60 -3.85
C ASP A 171 -17.97 19.88 -2.34
N ASN A 172 -18.83 19.19 -1.60
CA ASN A 172 -18.92 19.29 -0.13
C ASN A 172 -17.63 18.81 0.59
N ALA A 173 -16.84 17.92 -0.02
CA ALA A 173 -15.58 17.47 0.56
C ALA A 173 -14.45 18.50 0.35
N LYS A 174 -14.52 19.27 -0.74
CA LYS A 174 -13.64 20.41 -0.99
C LYS A 174 -13.92 21.55 -0.01
N THR A 175 -15.20 21.86 0.23
CA THR A 175 -15.62 22.93 1.14
C THR A 175 -15.25 22.62 2.60
N ALA A 176 -15.35 21.36 3.04
CA ALA A 176 -14.94 20.94 4.37
C ALA A 176 -13.43 21.04 4.60
N HIS A 177 -12.63 20.77 3.55
CA HIS A 177 -11.16 20.92 3.62
C HIS A 177 -10.77 22.39 3.73
N THR A 178 -11.37 23.26 2.91
CA THR A 178 -11.13 24.72 2.92
C THR A 178 -11.55 25.34 4.25
N ALA A 179 -12.71 24.97 4.78
CA ALA A 179 -13.20 25.46 6.08
C ALA A 179 -12.30 25.03 7.25
N ASN A 180 -11.75 23.82 7.21
CA ASN A 180 -10.78 23.35 8.21
C ASN A 180 -9.43 24.07 8.11
N GLU A 181 -8.99 24.41 6.91
CA GLU A 181 -7.77 25.21 6.71
C GLU A 181 -7.95 26.65 7.22
N GLU A 182 -9.09 27.26 6.92
CA GLU A 182 -9.42 28.61 7.42
C GLU A 182 -9.48 28.66 8.94
N MET A 183 -10.12 27.68 9.60
CA MET A 183 -10.13 27.58 11.07
C MET A 183 -8.74 27.37 11.66
N ARG A 184 -7.88 26.56 11.03
CA ARG A 184 -6.50 26.37 11.48
C ARG A 184 -5.66 27.65 11.34
N MET A 185 -5.83 28.39 10.26
CA MET A 185 -5.14 29.67 10.07
C MET A 185 -5.59 30.72 11.10
N GLN A 186 -6.87 30.79 11.45
CA GLN A 186 -7.38 31.69 12.49
C GLN A 186 -6.82 31.36 13.89
N HIS A 187 -6.66 30.09 14.22
CA HIS A 187 -6.06 29.66 15.50
C HIS A 187 -4.53 29.81 15.56
N SER A 188 -3.84 29.96 14.42
CA SER A 188 -2.40 30.18 14.39
C SER A 188 -1.99 31.67 14.49
N VAL A 189 -2.95 32.59 14.41
CA VAL A 189 -2.75 34.04 14.45
C VAL A 189 -3.24 34.66 15.80
N SER A 190 -3.92 33.87 16.62
CA SER A 190 -4.31 34.23 17.99
C SER A 190 -3.32 33.66 19.00
#